data_404baa1835ddf21eb99cb0683a8ce4e7
#
_entry.id   404baa1835ddf21eb99cb0683a8ce4e7
#
_cell.length_a   1.000
_cell.length_b   1.000
_cell.length_c   1.000
_cell.angle_alpha   90.00
_cell.angle_beta   90.00
_cell.angle_gamma   90.00
#
_symmetry.space_group_name_H-M   'P 1'
#
loop_
_entity.id
_entity.type
_entity.pdbx_description
1 polymer ?
#
loop_
_entity_poly.entity_id
_entity_poly.type
_entity_poly.pdbx_seq_one_letter_code
_entity_poly.pdbx_strand_id
1 'polypeptide(L)'
;WNYGAKAARTAFAEIAEAIAAYEQVYLFVRPQDKASAQELLSSDRIHLIEAPTEDAWARDTGATFVVNDQGGRRGIQWEFNAWGGQYDGLYSHFEHDREVPERICNFLGDSFYNARPFVLEGGSIHVDGEGTLLTTEECLLSPGRNPSLTRAEIEEKLRQYLSVEKIIWLPFGIYNDETNGHIDNMCCFVKPGEVLLAW
;
A
#
# COMPACT_ATOMS: atom_id res chain seq x y z
N TRP A 1 4.02 -1.35 -19.05
CA TRP A 1 2.76 -0.78 -19.55
C TRP A 1 2.66 -0.93 -21.06
N ASN A 2 1.51 -1.38 -21.54
CA ASN A 2 1.22 -1.52 -22.97
C ASN A 2 1.16 -0.15 -23.66
N TYR A 3 1.47 -0.10 -24.96
CA TYR A 3 1.39 1.11 -25.80
C TYR A 3 2.22 2.31 -25.28
N GLY A 4 3.36 2.05 -24.63
CA GLY A 4 4.26 3.08 -24.12
C GLY A 4 3.72 3.85 -22.93
N ALA A 5 2.70 3.33 -22.25
CA ALA A 5 2.09 3.89 -21.04
C ALA A 5 1.49 5.32 -21.18
N LYS A 6 1.30 5.84 -22.39
CA LYS A 6 0.85 7.23 -22.57
C LYS A 6 -0.47 7.52 -21.85
N ALA A 7 -1.47 6.66 -22.04
CA ALA A 7 -2.78 6.84 -21.39
C ALA A 7 -2.69 6.74 -19.87
N ALA A 8 -1.89 5.81 -19.34
CA ALA A 8 -1.67 5.67 -17.91
C ALA A 8 -0.98 6.93 -17.33
N ARG A 9 0.08 7.42 -17.97
CA ARG A 9 0.77 8.66 -17.54
C ARG A 9 -0.16 9.86 -17.51
N THR A 10 -1.03 10.01 -18.52
CA THR A 10 -2.04 11.06 -18.52
C THR A 10 -3.01 10.92 -17.35
N ALA A 11 -3.54 9.72 -17.10
CA ALA A 11 -4.45 9.48 -15.98
C ALA A 11 -3.79 9.76 -14.62
N PHE A 12 -2.53 9.35 -14.41
CA PHE A 12 -1.80 9.67 -13.19
C PHE A 12 -1.58 11.18 -13.03
N ALA A 13 -1.28 11.89 -14.11
CA ALA A 13 -1.16 13.34 -14.06
C ALA A 13 -2.50 14.02 -13.71
N GLU A 14 -3.61 13.62 -14.32
CA GLU A 14 -4.95 14.11 -14.00
C GLU A 14 -5.33 13.87 -12.54
N ILE A 15 -5.00 12.69 -11.98
CA ILE A 15 -5.22 12.39 -10.56
C ILE A 15 -4.37 13.30 -9.67
N ALA A 16 -3.08 13.47 -9.99
CA ALA A 16 -2.18 14.33 -9.22
C ALA A 16 -2.67 15.80 -9.24
N GLU A 17 -3.09 16.32 -10.39
CA GLU A 17 -3.64 17.67 -10.52
C GLU A 17 -4.95 17.85 -9.75
N ALA A 18 -5.83 16.85 -9.76
CA ALA A 18 -7.08 16.88 -9.00
C ALA A 18 -6.82 16.92 -7.49
N ILE A 19 -5.86 16.15 -6.99
CA ILE A 19 -5.46 16.16 -5.57
C ILE A 19 -4.77 17.49 -5.23
N ALA A 20 -3.92 18.00 -6.11
CA ALA A 20 -3.20 19.25 -5.93
C ALA A 20 -4.11 20.48 -5.76
N ALA A 21 -5.35 20.41 -6.21
CA ALA A 21 -6.35 21.46 -5.93
C ALA A 21 -6.61 21.65 -4.43
N TYR A 22 -6.39 20.62 -3.62
CA TYR A 22 -6.70 20.61 -2.19
C TYR A 22 -5.47 20.43 -1.29
N GLU A 23 -4.47 19.63 -1.74
CA GLU A 23 -3.33 19.20 -0.93
C GLU A 23 -2.01 19.38 -1.66
N GLN A 24 -0.88 19.29 -0.93
CA GLN A 24 0.44 19.12 -1.54
C GLN A 24 0.58 17.66 -2.02
N VAL A 25 1.06 17.48 -3.23
CA VAL A 25 1.29 16.15 -3.83
C VAL A 25 2.78 15.90 -3.96
N TYR A 26 3.24 14.79 -3.41
CA TYR A 26 4.62 14.31 -3.56
C TYR A 26 4.59 13.06 -4.44
N LEU A 27 5.10 13.21 -5.66
CA LEU A 27 5.06 12.16 -6.66
C LEU A 27 6.45 11.56 -6.84
N PHE A 28 6.60 10.29 -6.50
CA PHE A 28 7.82 9.55 -6.77
C PHE A 28 7.91 9.23 -8.26
N VAL A 29 9.03 9.57 -8.87
CA VAL A 29 9.27 9.33 -10.29
C VAL A 29 10.67 8.73 -10.49
N ARG A 30 10.78 7.78 -11.39
CA ARG A 30 12.10 7.30 -11.77
C ARG A 30 12.89 8.41 -12.47
N PRO A 31 14.22 8.49 -12.29
CA PRO A 31 15.03 9.56 -12.89
C PRO A 31 14.80 9.72 -14.40
N GLN A 32 14.67 8.62 -15.14
CA GLN A 32 14.43 8.63 -16.59
C GLN A 32 13.04 9.13 -17.01
N ASP A 33 12.06 9.11 -16.11
CA ASP A 33 10.67 9.54 -16.37
C ASP A 33 10.39 10.98 -15.90
N LYS A 34 11.32 11.62 -15.20
CA LYS A 34 11.13 12.96 -14.62
C LYS A 34 10.77 14.02 -15.65
N ALA A 35 11.48 14.08 -16.77
CA ALA A 35 11.20 15.05 -17.81
C ALA A 35 9.79 14.89 -18.39
N SER A 36 9.37 13.64 -18.65
CA SER A 36 8.02 13.31 -19.10
C SER A 36 6.94 13.67 -18.08
N ALA A 37 7.21 13.50 -16.79
CA ALA A 37 6.29 13.92 -15.73
C ALA A 37 6.15 15.45 -15.67
N GLN A 38 7.26 16.18 -15.79
CA GLN A 38 7.25 17.64 -15.81
C GLN A 38 6.45 18.24 -16.96
N GLU A 39 6.42 17.57 -18.11
CA GLU A 39 5.62 18.00 -19.28
C GLU A 39 4.10 17.85 -19.07
N LEU A 40 3.69 16.93 -18.20
CA LEU A 40 2.28 16.60 -17.97
C LEU A 40 1.68 17.33 -16.76
N LEU A 41 2.50 17.89 -15.88
CA LEU A 41 2.07 18.48 -14.62
C LEU A 41 2.24 19.99 -14.67
N SER A 42 1.26 20.70 -14.13
CA SER A 42 1.22 22.18 -14.18
C SER A 42 1.14 22.85 -12.80
N SER A 43 0.61 22.15 -11.79
CA SER A 43 0.45 22.70 -10.45
C SER A 43 1.78 22.86 -9.71
N ASP A 44 1.99 24.01 -9.08
CA ASP A 44 3.13 24.29 -8.20
C ASP A 44 3.05 23.53 -6.86
N ARG A 45 1.91 22.89 -6.58
CA ARG A 45 1.70 22.04 -5.41
C ARG A 45 2.10 20.58 -5.65
N ILE A 46 2.60 20.23 -6.84
CA ILE A 46 3.10 18.89 -7.17
C ILE A 46 4.62 18.90 -7.16
N HIS A 47 5.20 18.09 -6.28
CA HIS A 47 6.63 17.99 -6.08
C HIS A 47 7.12 16.63 -6.56
N LEU A 48 8.01 16.63 -7.56
CA LEU A 48 8.61 15.41 -8.09
C LEU A 48 9.83 15.00 -7.24
N ILE A 49 9.80 13.79 -6.72
CA ILE A 49 10.86 13.18 -5.95
C ILE A 49 11.46 12.05 -6.78
N GLU A 50 12.74 12.18 -7.13
CA GLU A 50 13.44 11.13 -7.86
C GLU A 50 13.68 9.92 -6.94
N ALA A 51 13.02 8.81 -7.26
CA ALA A 51 13.22 7.55 -6.58
C ALA A 51 13.02 6.39 -7.56
N PRO A 52 13.88 5.38 -7.54
CA PRO A 52 13.63 4.16 -8.30
C PRO A 52 12.44 3.41 -7.68
N THR A 53 11.53 2.97 -8.54
CA THR A 53 10.40 2.07 -8.22
C THR A 53 10.18 1.16 -9.41
N GLU A 54 9.66 -0.03 -9.18
CA GLU A 54 9.25 -0.95 -10.23
C GLU A 54 7.79 -0.76 -10.58
N ASP A 55 6.94 -0.48 -9.56
CA ASP A 55 5.51 -0.31 -9.75
C ASP A 55 5.00 1.02 -9.17
N ALA A 56 3.73 1.35 -9.47
CA ALA A 56 3.09 2.62 -9.13
C ALA A 56 2.05 2.49 -8.00
N TRP A 57 1.81 1.30 -7.47
CA TRP A 57 0.79 1.03 -6.47
C TRP A 57 1.24 1.44 -5.06
N ALA A 58 1.17 2.76 -4.80
CA ALA A 58 1.60 3.35 -3.53
C ALA A 58 0.79 2.87 -2.30
N ARG A 59 -0.43 2.34 -2.50
CA ARG A 59 -1.20 1.71 -1.43
C ARG A 59 -0.46 0.50 -0.87
N ASP A 60 0.21 -0.28 -1.73
CA ASP A 60 0.82 -1.55 -1.39
C ASP A 60 2.30 -1.43 -1.06
N THR A 61 3.02 -0.62 -1.84
CA THR A 61 4.46 -0.39 -1.64
C THR A 61 4.75 0.73 -0.63
N GLY A 62 3.77 1.57 -0.29
CA GLY A 62 3.96 2.69 0.63
C GLY A 62 3.99 2.29 2.11
N ALA A 63 4.45 3.21 2.96
CA ALA A 63 4.41 3.02 4.40
C ALA A 63 2.96 3.07 4.91
N THR A 64 2.60 2.13 5.79
CA THR A 64 1.40 2.26 6.61
C THR A 64 1.72 3.19 7.78
N PHE A 65 0.92 4.23 7.99
CA PHE A 65 1.15 5.15 9.10
C PHE A 65 0.20 4.87 10.26
N VAL A 66 0.77 4.89 11.46
CA VAL A 66 0.02 4.89 12.72
C VAL A 66 0.24 6.21 13.43
N VAL A 67 -0.79 6.64 14.15
CA VAL A 67 -0.79 7.89 14.93
C VAL A 67 -1.12 7.58 16.39
N ASN A 68 -0.60 8.40 17.31
CA ASN A 68 -0.94 8.31 18.72
C ASN A 68 -1.86 9.48 19.15
N ASP A 69 -2.38 9.41 20.36
CA ASP A 69 -3.30 10.42 20.92
C ASP A 69 -2.69 11.82 21.03
N GLN A 70 -1.37 11.95 20.93
CA GLN A 70 -0.65 13.22 20.97
C GLN A 70 -0.36 13.78 19.56
N GLY A 71 -0.87 13.14 18.51
CA GLY A 71 -0.62 13.52 17.11
C GLY A 71 0.75 13.10 16.58
N GLY A 72 1.52 12.32 17.34
CA GLY A 72 2.77 11.72 16.84
C GLY A 72 2.46 10.67 15.78
N ARG A 73 3.22 10.69 14.68
CA ARG A 73 3.08 9.78 13.55
C ARG A 73 4.31 8.89 13.40
N ARG A 74 4.10 7.65 12.99
CA ARG A 74 5.17 6.71 12.68
C ARG A 74 4.78 5.80 11.52
N GLY A 75 5.71 5.56 10.59
CA GLY A 75 5.53 4.62 9.51
C GLY A 75 5.75 3.17 9.94
N ILE A 76 5.23 2.24 9.17
CA ILE A 76 5.52 0.80 9.26
C ILE A 76 6.04 0.36 7.90
N GLN A 77 7.22 -0.23 7.88
CA GLN A 77 7.82 -0.85 6.73
C GLN A 77 7.55 -2.36 6.77
N TRP A 78 6.61 -2.80 5.97
CA TRP A 78 6.35 -4.22 5.75
C TRP A 78 7.36 -4.82 4.76
N GLU A 79 7.40 -6.14 4.70
CA GLU A 79 8.04 -6.81 3.57
C GLU A 79 7.08 -6.77 2.38
N PHE A 80 7.60 -6.42 1.20
CA PHE A 80 6.89 -6.46 -0.07
C PHE A 80 7.55 -7.46 -1.01
N ASN A 81 6.76 -8.29 -1.68
CA ASN A 81 7.24 -9.35 -2.55
C ASN A 81 6.48 -9.47 -3.87
N ALA A 82 6.00 -8.34 -4.39
CA ALA A 82 5.23 -8.27 -5.64
C ALA A 82 3.98 -9.16 -5.63
N TRP A 83 3.22 -9.12 -4.52
CA TRP A 83 1.95 -9.83 -4.29
C TRP A 83 2.00 -11.35 -4.30
N GLY A 84 3.15 -11.97 -4.04
CA GLY A 84 3.19 -13.43 -3.94
C GLY A 84 4.59 -14.05 -4.05
N GLY A 85 5.62 -13.24 -4.29
CA GLY A 85 7.01 -13.67 -4.35
C GLY A 85 7.24 -14.74 -5.40
N GLN A 86 7.85 -15.86 -4.98
CA GLN A 86 8.13 -16.98 -5.90
C GLN A 86 6.92 -17.87 -6.17
N TYR A 87 5.85 -17.75 -5.38
CA TYR A 87 4.68 -18.62 -5.51
C TYR A 87 3.76 -18.15 -6.63
N ASP A 88 3.36 -16.89 -6.60
CA ASP A 88 2.42 -16.28 -7.54
C ASP A 88 2.63 -14.77 -7.74
N GLY A 89 3.83 -14.26 -7.42
CA GLY A 89 4.18 -12.86 -7.60
C GLY A 89 4.14 -12.39 -9.05
N LEU A 90 3.72 -11.17 -9.27
CA LEU A 90 3.54 -10.59 -10.60
C LEU A 90 4.85 -10.27 -11.31
N TYR A 91 5.92 -10.00 -10.58
CA TYR A 91 7.26 -9.75 -11.12
C TYR A 91 8.37 -10.14 -10.12
N SER A 92 9.55 -10.38 -10.65
CA SER A 92 10.68 -10.92 -9.88
C SER A 92 11.67 -9.86 -9.36
N HIS A 93 11.60 -8.64 -9.86
CA HIS A 93 12.48 -7.54 -9.47
C HIS A 93 11.66 -6.48 -8.76
N PHE A 94 11.69 -6.46 -7.43
CA PHE A 94 10.91 -5.56 -6.56
C PHE A 94 11.75 -4.94 -5.44
N GLU A 95 13.05 -4.91 -5.63
CA GLU A 95 13.99 -4.45 -4.61
C GLU A 95 13.79 -2.98 -4.27
N HIS A 96 13.48 -2.16 -5.26
CA HIS A 96 13.23 -0.73 -5.02
C HIS A 96 11.86 -0.48 -4.37
N ASP A 97 10.85 -1.27 -4.72
CA ASP A 97 9.52 -1.16 -4.13
C ASP A 97 9.53 -1.51 -2.64
N ARG A 98 10.35 -2.48 -2.24
CA ARG A 98 10.58 -2.83 -0.82
C ARG A 98 11.15 -1.67 0.01
N GLU A 99 11.84 -0.72 -0.60
CA GLU A 99 12.46 0.42 0.06
C GLU A 99 11.57 1.68 0.07
N VAL A 100 10.46 1.68 -0.64
CA VAL A 100 9.55 2.83 -0.73
C VAL A 100 9.08 3.31 0.66
N PRO A 101 8.68 2.44 1.61
CA PRO A 101 8.24 2.89 2.92
C PRO A 101 9.31 3.67 3.68
N GLU A 102 10.54 3.19 3.68
CA GLU A 102 11.68 3.86 4.30
C GLU A 102 11.97 5.21 3.64
N ARG A 103 11.93 5.26 2.30
CA ARG A 103 12.14 6.50 1.55
C ARG A 103 11.08 7.55 1.85
N ILE A 104 9.80 7.14 1.95
CA ILE A 104 8.71 8.04 2.35
C ILE A 104 8.95 8.57 3.76
N CYS A 105 9.24 7.70 4.73
CA CYS A 105 9.48 8.11 6.11
C CYS A 105 10.68 9.06 6.22
N ASN A 106 11.79 8.74 5.57
CA ASN A 106 12.97 9.61 5.56
C ASN A 106 12.69 10.98 4.92
N PHE A 107 11.94 11.01 3.82
CA PHE A 107 11.53 12.25 3.17
C PHE A 107 10.66 13.13 4.09
N LEU A 108 9.75 12.51 4.83
CA LEU A 108 8.85 13.21 5.77
C LEU A 108 9.53 13.55 7.11
N GLY A 109 10.72 13.02 7.40
CA GLY A 109 11.36 13.13 8.69
C GLY A 109 10.71 12.29 9.79
N ASP A 110 9.92 11.28 9.41
CA ASP A 110 9.24 10.39 10.33
C ASP A 110 10.11 9.18 10.68
N SER A 111 10.02 8.72 11.92
CA SER A 111 10.54 7.41 12.29
C SER A 111 9.62 6.31 11.80
N PHE A 112 10.15 5.08 11.68
CA PHE A 112 9.35 3.93 11.27
C PHE A 112 9.71 2.66 12.05
N TYR A 113 8.77 1.71 12.08
CA TYR A 113 8.99 0.35 12.53
C TYR A 113 9.39 -0.51 11.33
N ASN A 114 10.47 -1.25 11.46
CA ASN A 114 10.81 -2.29 10.49
C ASN A 114 10.09 -3.59 10.90
N ALA A 115 9.04 -3.92 10.18
CA ALA A 115 8.23 -5.12 10.42
C ALA A 115 8.69 -6.35 9.62
N ARG A 116 9.73 -6.21 8.79
CA ARG A 116 10.28 -7.32 8.02
C ARG A 116 10.75 -8.47 8.92
N PRO A 117 10.62 -9.70 8.48
CA PRO A 117 10.23 -10.16 7.15
C PRO A 117 8.71 -10.43 6.99
N PHE A 118 7.84 -9.78 7.76
CA PHE A 118 6.40 -9.97 7.66
C PHE A 118 5.86 -9.31 6.38
N VAL A 119 5.39 -10.14 5.43
CA VAL A 119 4.83 -9.69 4.15
C VAL A 119 3.42 -9.17 4.37
N LEU A 120 3.18 -7.93 3.98
CA LEU A 120 1.87 -7.30 4.02
C LEU A 120 1.84 -6.11 3.07
N GLU A 121 0.78 -5.98 2.31
CA GLU A 121 0.47 -4.84 1.47
C GLU A 121 -0.65 -4.01 2.10
N GLY A 122 -0.63 -2.69 1.90
CA GLY A 122 -1.66 -1.80 2.44
C GLY A 122 -3.07 -2.13 1.96
N GLY A 123 -3.20 -2.65 0.73
CA GLY A 123 -4.47 -3.09 0.15
C GLY A 123 -5.02 -4.39 0.73
N SER A 124 -4.16 -5.21 1.35
CA SER A 124 -4.58 -6.46 2.01
C SER A 124 -5.33 -6.26 3.33
N ILE A 125 -5.35 -5.03 3.86
CA ILE A 125 -6.00 -4.67 5.12
C ILE A 125 -6.85 -3.41 4.96
N HIS A 126 -7.92 -3.33 5.76
CA HIS A 126 -8.70 -2.11 5.93
C HIS A 126 -9.07 -1.95 7.41
N VAL A 127 -8.89 -0.75 7.96
CA VAL A 127 -9.14 -0.46 9.38
C VAL A 127 -10.23 0.59 9.53
N ASP A 128 -11.00 0.52 10.63
CA ASP A 128 -12.05 1.50 10.94
C ASP A 128 -11.53 2.70 11.77
N GLY A 129 -10.27 2.66 12.19
CA GLY A 129 -9.67 3.66 13.07
C GLY A 129 -10.03 3.51 14.55
N GLU A 130 -10.87 2.55 14.90
CA GLU A 130 -11.32 2.28 16.27
C GLU A 130 -11.10 0.82 16.70
N GLY A 131 -10.03 0.22 16.18
CA GLY A 131 -9.55 -1.09 16.61
C GLY A 131 -10.11 -2.29 15.85
N THR A 132 -10.88 -2.10 14.76
CA THR A 132 -11.32 -3.21 13.91
C THR A 132 -10.58 -3.22 12.59
N LEU A 133 -10.13 -4.40 12.17
CA LEU A 133 -9.44 -4.64 10.89
C LEU A 133 -10.19 -5.69 10.08
N LEU A 134 -10.29 -5.44 8.78
CA LEU A 134 -10.75 -6.39 7.76
C LEU A 134 -9.57 -6.90 6.94
N THR A 135 -9.59 -8.17 6.62
CA THR A 135 -8.62 -8.82 5.69
C THR A 135 -9.25 -10.08 5.10
N THR A 136 -8.54 -10.74 4.19
CA THR A 136 -8.97 -12.03 3.61
C THR A 136 -8.04 -13.17 4.00
N GLU A 137 -8.60 -14.38 4.12
CA GLU A 137 -7.83 -15.60 4.30
C GLU A 137 -7.03 -15.93 3.04
N GLU A 138 -7.64 -15.75 1.87
CA GLU A 138 -7.02 -15.96 0.57
C GLU A 138 -5.69 -15.20 0.44
N CYS A 139 -5.63 -13.95 0.89
CA CYS A 139 -4.43 -13.13 0.84
C CYS A 139 -3.43 -13.50 1.93
N LEU A 140 -3.74 -13.21 3.20
CA LEU A 140 -2.73 -13.27 4.27
C LEU A 140 -2.30 -14.68 4.66
N LEU A 141 -3.12 -15.71 4.41
CA LEU A 141 -2.77 -17.10 4.64
C LEU A 141 -2.22 -17.80 3.38
N SER A 142 -2.07 -17.06 2.28
CA SER A 142 -1.47 -17.58 1.05
C SER A 142 -0.02 -18.05 1.29
N PRO A 143 0.42 -19.15 0.62
CA PRO A 143 1.82 -19.51 0.57
C PRO A 143 2.74 -18.40 0.01
N GLY A 144 2.19 -17.48 -0.78
CA GLY A 144 2.89 -16.33 -1.33
C GLY A 144 3.09 -15.17 -0.36
N ARG A 145 2.63 -15.27 0.90
CA ARG A 145 2.79 -14.21 1.91
C ARG A 145 3.65 -14.67 3.08
N ASN A 146 3.04 -15.30 4.08
CA ASN A 146 3.70 -15.68 5.33
C ASN A 146 3.54 -17.18 5.64
N PRO A 147 4.03 -18.11 4.79
CA PRO A 147 3.73 -19.53 4.91
C PRO A 147 4.28 -20.19 6.18
N SER A 148 5.22 -19.55 6.86
CA SER A 148 5.77 -20.04 8.13
C SER A 148 4.97 -19.61 9.36
N LEU A 149 3.97 -18.74 9.19
CA LEU A 149 3.17 -18.23 10.29
C LEU A 149 1.76 -18.84 10.30
N THR A 150 1.28 -19.14 11.49
CA THR A 150 -0.11 -19.48 11.72
C THR A 150 -1.00 -18.22 11.68
N ARG A 151 -2.30 -18.41 11.49
CA ARG A 151 -3.29 -17.32 11.60
C ARG A 151 -3.15 -16.53 12.91
N ALA A 152 -2.98 -17.23 14.04
CA ALA A 152 -2.84 -16.56 15.33
C ALA A 152 -1.57 -15.70 15.43
N GLU A 153 -0.46 -16.14 14.85
CA GLU A 153 0.77 -15.36 14.80
C GLU A 153 0.66 -14.15 13.86
N ILE A 154 -0.07 -14.27 12.74
CA ILE A 154 -0.38 -13.16 11.86
C ILE A 154 -1.25 -12.13 12.60
N GLU A 155 -2.31 -12.57 13.27
CA GLU A 155 -3.18 -11.69 14.07
C GLU A 155 -2.40 -10.96 15.17
N GLU A 156 -1.48 -11.64 15.84
CA GLU A 156 -0.64 -11.00 16.87
C GLU A 156 0.24 -9.90 16.28
N LYS A 157 0.83 -10.11 15.10
CA LYS A 157 1.59 -9.06 14.40
C LYS A 157 0.70 -7.89 13.98
N LEU A 158 -0.51 -8.15 13.47
CA LEU A 158 -1.46 -7.08 13.12
C LEU A 158 -1.82 -6.25 14.35
N ARG A 159 -2.09 -6.89 15.50
CA ARG A 159 -2.36 -6.18 16.77
C ARG A 159 -1.16 -5.35 17.22
N GLN A 160 0.03 -5.95 17.17
CA GLN A 160 1.26 -5.30 17.61
C GLN A 160 1.59 -4.02 16.83
N TYR A 161 1.46 -4.06 15.50
CA TYR A 161 1.84 -2.96 14.64
C TYR A 161 0.72 -1.93 14.41
N LEU A 162 -0.53 -2.38 14.35
CA LEU A 162 -1.66 -1.54 13.94
C LEU A 162 -2.59 -1.15 15.09
N SER A 163 -2.30 -1.61 16.33
CA SER A 163 -3.12 -1.34 17.52
C SER A 163 -4.60 -1.72 17.33
N VAL A 164 -4.86 -2.81 16.60
CA VAL A 164 -6.22 -3.34 16.40
C VAL A 164 -6.52 -4.43 17.42
N GLU A 165 -7.77 -4.48 17.86
CA GLU A 165 -8.27 -5.49 18.81
C GLU A 165 -9.03 -6.61 18.10
N LYS A 166 -9.88 -6.24 17.13
CA LYS A 166 -10.74 -7.14 16.41
C LYS A 166 -10.29 -7.30 14.96
N ILE A 167 -10.09 -8.55 14.53
CA ILE A 167 -9.74 -8.87 13.15
C ILE A 167 -10.85 -9.72 12.55
N ILE A 168 -11.43 -9.24 11.47
CA ILE A 168 -12.48 -9.93 10.71
C ILE A 168 -11.87 -10.46 9.43
N TRP A 169 -11.94 -11.77 9.25
CA TRP A 169 -11.45 -12.47 8.09
C TRP A 169 -12.60 -12.80 7.15
N LEU A 170 -12.49 -12.38 5.90
CA LEU A 170 -13.32 -12.89 4.82
C LEU A 170 -12.60 -14.07 4.15
N PRO A 171 -13.32 -15.13 3.73
CA PRO A 171 -12.63 -16.30 3.17
C PRO A 171 -11.93 -16.00 1.84
N PHE A 172 -12.52 -15.15 0.99
CA PHE A 172 -12.05 -14.87 -0.36
C PHE A 172 -12.12 -13.37 -0.66
N GLY A 173 -11.27 -12.92 -1.61
CA GLY A 173 -11.38 -11.63 -2.27
C GLY A 173 -12.19 -11.69 -3.57
N ILE A 174 -11.91 -10.79 -4.51
CA ILE A 174 -12.52 -10.82 -5.85
C ILE A 174 -11.90 -11.97 -6.66
N TYR A 175 -12.75 -12.71 -7.36
CA TYR A 175 -12.28 -13.80 -8.22
C TYR A 175 -11.28 -13.33 -9.29
N ASN A 176 -10.18 -14.06 -9.42
CA ASN A 176 -9.10 -13.78 -10.36
C ASN A 176 -8.44 -12.42 -10.16
N ASP A 177 -8.34 -11.97 -8.90
CA ASP A 177 -7.61 -10.78 -8.51
C ASP A 177 -6.09 -11.01 -8.58
N GLU A 178 -5.38 -10.15 -9.29
CA GLU A 178 -3.92 -10.23 -9.44
C GLU A 178 -3.17 -10.02 -8.11
N THR A 179 -3.82 -9.42 -7.12
CA THR A 179 -3.27 -9.20 -5.77
C THR A 179 -3.55 -10.35 -4.80
N ASN A 180 -4.18 -11.42 -5.29
CA ASN A 180 -4.53 -12.61 -4.50
C ASN A 180 -5.51 -12.31 -3.36
N GLY A 181 -6.58 -11.59 -3.68
CA GLY A 181 -7.71 -11.40 -2.78
C GLY A 181 -7.58 -10.24 -1.80
N HIS A 182 -7.01 -9.12 -2.22
CA HIS A 182 -6.99 -7.90 -1.42
C HIS A 182 -8.39 -7.47 -0.97
N ILE A 183 -8.51 -7.07 0.30
CA ILE A 183 -9.78 -6.64 0.88
C ILE A 183 -10.27 -5.31 0.29
N ASP A 184 -9.39 -4.38 -0.04
CA ASP A 184 -9.73 -3.05 -0.55
C ASP A 184 -10.39 -3.07 -1.93
N ASN A 185 -10.22 -4.16 -2.69
CA ASN A 185 -10.90 -4.37 -3.96
C ASN A 185 -12.40 -4.64 -3.80
N MET A 186 -12.86 -5.04 -2.62
CA MET A 186 -14.24 -5.50 -2.43
C MET A 186 -14.96 -4.93 -1.22
N CYS A 187 -14.25 -4.46 -0.20
CA CYS A 187 -14.85 -4.05 1.06
C CYS A 187 -14.11 -2.88 1.71
N CYS A 188 -14.85 -1.91 2.22
CA CYS A 188 -14.27 -0.83 3.01
C CYS A 188 -15.19 -0.41 4.16
N PHE A 189 -14.61 0.11 5.24
CA PHE A 189 -15.36 0.81 6.27
C PHE A 189 -15.79 2.18 5.75
N VAL A 190 -17.06 2.52 5.92
CA VAL A 190 -17.61 3.87 5.69
C VAL A 190 -17.62 4.69 6.96
N LYS A 191 -17.67 4.02 8.10
CA LYS A 191 -17.45 4.51 9.47
C LYS A 191 -17.23 3.33 10.40
N PRO A 192 -16.80 3.54 11.66
CA PRO A 192 -16.63 2.45 12.62
C PRO A 192 -17.87 1.56 12.71
N GLY A 193 -17.66 0.25 12.53
CA GLY A 193 -18.69 -0.77 12.59
C GLY A 193 -19.62 -0.88 11.37
N GLU A 194 -19.48 -0.02 10.35
CA GLU A 194 -20.27 -0.12 9.10
C GLU A 194 -19.35 -0.27 7.89
N VAL A 195 -19.68 -1.24 7.04
CA VAL A 195 -18.90 -1.56 5.83
C VAL A 195 -19.75 -1.39 4.56
N LEU A 196 -19.09 -1.02 3.49
CA LEU A 196 -19.58 -1.14 2.13
C LEU A 196 -18.90 -2.35 1.50
N LEU A 197 -19.69 -3.24 0.93
CA LEU A 197 -19.24 -4.48 0.30
C LEU A 197 -19.69 -4.50 -1.15
N ALA A 198 -18.75 -4.80 -2.07
CA ALA A 198 -19.10 -5.10 -3.45
C ALA A 198 -19.84 -6.44 -3.50
N TRP A 199 -20.94 -6.49 -4.25
CA TRP A 199 -21.85 -7.63 -4.32
C TRP A 199 -21.92 -8.18 -5.74
#